data_fdec98b397b443fadcf25ada3edeba98
#
_entry.id   fdec98b397b443fadcf25ada3edeba98
#
_cell.length_a   1.000
_cell.length_b   1.000
_cell.length_c   1.000
_cell.angle_alpha   90.00
_cell.angle_beta   90.00
_cell.angle_gamma   90.00
#
_symmetry.space_group_name_H-M   'P 1'
#
loop_
_entity.id
_entity.type
_entity.pdbx_description
1 polymer ?
#
loop_
_entity_poly.entity_id
_entity_poly.type
_entity_poly.pdbx_seq_one_letter_code
_entity_poly.pdbx_strand_id
1 'polypeptide(L)'
;DASNIASGILNWIPNLIIYTVRFISALAIVIYYDPTFAIFALLGIPFSALLSKPLLKRMSKNNQRSAQMNAKLYGFNQETFSNIQTIKAFDLIKFYIEKLGSLQKEYIGMRLEFQRMSILTSILMSIIGFIVSYSCYGWGIYRVWSGVISYGTMTMFLSLSGTLTSSVNS
;
A
#
# COMPACT_ATOMS: atom_id res chain seq x y z
N ASP A 1 -12.83 19.46 -2.57
CA ASP A 1 -12.33 18.49 -3.56
C ASP A 1 -11.18 19.04 -4.41
N ALA A 2 -11.27 20.32 -4.89
CA ALA A 2 -10.21 20.92 -5.71
C ALA A 2 -8.86 21.02 -4.99
N SER A 3 -8.84 21.33 -3.68
CA SER A 3 -7.63 21.38 -2.86
C SER A 3 -6.96 20.01 -2.69
N ASN A 4 -7.75 18.93 -2.58
CA ASN A 4 -7.22 17.58 -2.50
C ASN A 4 -6.61 17.11 -3.83
N ILE A 5 -7.21 17.51 -4.96
CA ILE A 5 -6.68 17.23 -6.28
C ILE A 5 -5.38 18.03 -6.51
N ALA A 6 -5.39 19.32 -6.18
CA ALA A 6 -4.20 20.17 -6.31
C ALA A 6 -3.04 19.68 -5.45
N SER A 7 -3.29 19.35 -4.17
CA SER A 7 -2.26 18.78 -3.29
C SER A 7 -1.79 17.40 -3.73
N GLY A 8 -2.66 16.58 -4.28
CA GLY A 8 -2.31 15.31 -4.89
C GLY A 8 -1.32 15.50 -6.05
N ILE A 9 -1.63 16.37 -7.00
CA ILE A 9 -0.77 16.65 -8.17
C ILE A 9 0.56 17.25 -7.73
N LEU A 10 0.55 18.23 -6.82
CA LEU A 10 1.74 18.92 -6.34
C LEU A 10 2.72 17.99 -5.60
N ASN A 11 2.22 16.96 -4.93
CA ASN A 11 3.06 15.99 -4.25
C ASN A 11 3.44 14.82 -5.18
N TRP A 12 2.55 14.39 -6.04
CA TRP A 12 2.76 13.19 -6.86
C TRP A 12 3.80 13.38 -7.95
N ILE A 13 3.78 14.52 -8.67
CA ILE A 13 4.72 14.81 -9.75
C ILE A 13 6.17 14.92 -9.26
N PRO A 14 6.49 15.73 -8.22
CA PRO A 14 7.85 15.81 -7.70
C PRO A 14 8.34 14.46 -7.15
N ASN A 15 7.50 13.72 -6.44
CA ASN A 15 7.85 12.42 -5.90
C ASN A 15 8.17 11.42 -7.02
N LEU A 16 7.38 11.37 -8.08
CA LEU A 16 7.62 10.51 -9.22
C LEU A 16 8.98 10.82 -9.88
N ILE A 17 9.32 12.08 -10.07
CA ILE A 17 10.61 12.51 -10.60
C ILE A 17 11.75 12.07 -9.66
N ILE A 18 11.62 12.35 -8.36
CA ILE A 18 12.65 12.00 -7.36
C ILE A 18 12.88 10.49 -7.32
N TYR A 19 11.80 9.69 -7.27
CA TYR A 19 11.94 8.23 -7.22
C TYR A 19 12.49 7.65 -8.52
N THR A 20 12.12 8.22 -9.67
CA THR A 20 12.68 7.81 -10.97
C THR A 20 14.18 8.10 -11.05
N VAL A 21 14.61 9.30 -10.66
CA VAL A 21 16.03 9.65 -10.62
C VAL A 21 16.82 8.77 -9.64
N ARG A 22 16.28 8.55 -8.44
CA ARG A 22 16.89 7.63 -7.44
C ARG A 22 17.01 6.21 -7.99
N PHE A 23 15.96 5.72 -8.64
CA PHE A 23 15.96 4.38 -9.22
C PHE A 23 17.04 4.23 -10.30
N ILE A 24 17.08 5.15 -11.25
CA ILE A 24 18.07 5.12 -12.36
C ILE A 24 19.50 5.24 -11.83
N SER A 25 19.75 6.17 -10.89
CA SER A 25 21.08 6.37 -10.32
C SER A 25 21.55 5.16 -9.51
N ALA A 26 20.68 4.60 -8.67
CA ALA A 26 20.99 3.40 -7.90
C ALA A 26 21.29 2.20 -8.81
N LEU A 27 20.46 2.01 -9.84
CA LEU A 27 20.63 0.94 -10.81
C LEU A 27 21.96 1.09 -11.59
N ALA A 28 22.29 2.29 -12.05
CA ALA A 28 23.52 2.57 -12.75
C ALA A 28 24.77 2.25 -11.90
N ILE A 29 24.75 2.64 -10.62
CA ILE A 29 25.83 2.35 -9.68
C ILE A 29 25.98 0.84 -9.49
N VAL A 30 24.88 0.12 -9.25
CA VAL A 30 24.93 -1.33 -9.03
C VAL A 30 25.43 -2.06 -10.26
N ILE A 31 24.98 -1.70 -11.46
CA ILE A 31 25.46 -2.31 -12.71
C ILE A 31 26.97 -2.06 -12.92
N TYR A 32 27.46 -0.87 -12.58
CA TYR A 32 28.86 -0.52 -12.74
C TYR A 32 29.79 -1.36 -11.86
N TYR A 33 29.39 -1.63 -10.62
CA TYR A 33 30.23 -2.36 -9.66
C TYR A 33 30.03 -3.88 -9.72
N ASP A 34 28.82 -4.38 -9.89
CA ASP A 34 28.52 -5.81 -9.96
C ASP A 34 27.23 -6.10 -10.75
N PRO A 35 27.33 -6.42 -12.04
CA PRO A 35 26.16 -6.72 -12.86
C PRO A 35 25.36 -7.94 -12.38
N THR A 36 26.00 -8.88 -11.66
CA THR A 36 25.25 -10.07 -11.13
C THR A 36 24.33 -9.67 -9.99
N PHE A 37 24.73 -8.72 -9.15
CA PHE A 37 23.90 -8.18 -8.09
C PHE A 37 22.76 -7.35 -8.67
N ALA A 38 23.00 -6.61 -9.76
CA ALA A 38 21.96 -5.87 -10.47
C ALA A 38 20.85 -6.80 -11.00
N ILE A 39 21.22 -7.92 -11.61
CA ILE A 39 20.27 -8.92 -12.11
C ILE A 39 19.44 -9.49 -10.97
N PHE A 40 20.06 -9.81 -9.84
CA PHE A 40 19.38 -10.34 -8.66
C PHE A 40 18.39 -9.33 -8.07
N ALA A 41 18.79 -8.06 -7.94
CA ALA A 41 17.94 -6.99 -7.47
C ALA A 41 16.76 -6.71 -8.43
N LEU A 42 17.02 -6.71 -9.75
CA LEU A 42 16.00 -6.52 -10.77
C LEU A 42 14.99 -7.67 -10.83
N LEU A 43 15.39 -8.91 -10.58
CA LEU A 43 14.48 -10.06 -10.52
C LEU A 43 13.62 -10.05 -9.25
N GLY A 44 14.12 -9.52 -8.14
CA GLY A 44 13.38 -9.38 -6.89
C GLY A 44 12.14 -8.48 -7.01
N ILE A 45 12.23 -7.41 -7.81
CA ILE A 45 11.12 -6.45 -8.01
C ILE A 45 9.90 -7.10 -8.69
N PRO A 46 10.00 -7.71 -9.89
CA PRO A 46 8.84 -8.33 -10.52
C PRO A 46 8.33 -9.54 -9.74
N PHE A 47 9.21 -10.26 -9.04
CA PHE A 47 8.82 -11.38 -8.19
C PHE A 47 7.94 -10.91 -7.02
N SER A 48 8.33 -9.86 -6.31
CA SER A 48 7.52 -9.26 -5.24
C SER A 48 6.20 -8.69 -5.78
N ALA A 49 6.22 -8.03 -6.95
CA ALA A 49 5.02 -7.49 -7.59
C ALA A 49 4.03 -8.59 -8.03
N LEU A 50 4.51 -9.71 -8.53
CA LEU A 50 3.66 -10.85 -8.90
C LEU A 50 2.97 -11.48 -7.68
N LEU A 51 3.71 -11.65 -6.58
CA LEU A 51 3.17 -12.18 -5.34
C LEU A 51 2.16 -11.22 -4.68
N SER A 52 2.36 -9.91 -4.86
CA SER A 52 1.49 -8.86 -4.31
C SER A 52 0.17 -8.71 -5.07
N LYS A 53 0.14 -8.97 -6.38
CA LYS A 53 -1.05 -8.76 -7.23
C LYS A 53 -2.36 -9.33 -6.67
N PRO A 54 -2.45 -10.61 -6.24
CA PRO A 54 -3.70 -11.17 -5.73
C PRO A 54 -4.13 -10.51 -4.42
N LEU A 55 -3.18 -10.10 -3.58
CA LEU A 55 -3.44 -9.42 -2.31
C LEU A 55 -3.98 -8.01 -2.55
N LEU A 56 -3.34 -7.24 -3.42
CA LEU A 56 -3.77 -5.90 -3.80
C LEU A 56 -5.14 -5.90 -4.47
N LYS A 57 -5.44 -6.90 -5.33
CA LYS A 57 -6.76 -7.03 -5.96
C LYS A 57 -7.87 -7.27 -4.93
N ARG A 58 -7.63 -8.11 -3.92
CA ARG A 58 -8.57 -8.33 -2.81
C ARG A 58 -8.78 -7.07 -1.98
N MET A 59 -7.70 -6.36 -1.68
CA MET A 59 -7.74 -5.12 -0.94
C MET A 59 -8.50 -4.02 -1.69
N SER A 60 -8.28 -3.86 -3.00
CA SER A 60 -8.99 -2.92 -3.86
C SER A 60 -10.51 -3.22 -3.88
N LYS A 61 -10.90 -4.49 -4.01
CA LYS A 61 -12.32 -4.89 -3.96
C LYS A 61 -12.97 -4.53 -2.61
N ASN A 62 -12.27 -4.74 -1.51
CA ASN A 62 -12.75 -4.37 -0.18
C ASN A 62 -12.85 -2.85 0.00
N ASN A 63 -11.90 -2.09 -0.55
CA ASN A 63 -11.96 -0.62 -0.55
C ASN A 63 -13.19 -0.09 -1.28
N GLN A 64 -13.51 -0.66 -2.46
CA GLN A 64 -14.72 -0.28 -3.21
C GLN A 64 -15.98 -0.56 -2.41
N ARG A 65 -16.08 -1.72 -1.76
CA ARG A 65 -17.23 -2.08 -0.92
C ARG A 65 -17.35 -1.14 0.28
N SER A 66 -16.23 -0.77 0.89
CA SER A 66 -16.20 0.21 1.99
C SER A 66 -16.66 1.59 1.53
N ALA A 67 -16.24 2.05 0.36
CA ALA A 67 -16.67 3.32 -0.21
C ALA A 67 -18.18 3.35 -0.51
N GLN A 68 -18.73 2.26 -1.07
CA GLN A 68 -20.17 2.13 -1.31
C GLN A 68 -20.97 2.17 -0.01
N MET A 69 -20.50 1.50 1.03
CA MET A 69 -21.19 1.51 2.32
C MET A 69 -21.11 2.87 3.03
N ASN A 70 -19.97 3.56 2.92
CA ASN A 70 -19.85 4.94 3.36
C ASN A 70 -20.87 5.85 2.64
N ALA A 71 -20.96 5.74 1.31
CA ALA A 71 -21.94 6.52 0.53
C ALA A 71 -23.39 6.24 0.98
N LYS A 72 -23.72 4.97 1.27
CA LYS A 72 -25.03 4.57 1.79
C LYS A 72 -25.34 5.19 3.16
N LEU A 73 -24.37 5.20 4.08
CA LEU A 73 -24.48 5.84 5.38
C LEU A 73 -24.64 7.37 5.28
N TYR A 74 -23.80 8.01 4.46
CA TYR A 74 -23.90 9.45 4.24
C TYR A 74 -25.23 9.84 3.59
N GLY A 75 -25.68 9.08 2.58
CA GLY A 75 -26.99 9.29 1.94
C GLY A 75 -28.15 9.18 2.94
N PHE A 76 -28.13 8.13 3.79
CA PHE A 76 -29.14 7.97 4.83
C PHE A 76 -29.14 9.12 5.85
N ASN A 77 -27.96 9.56 6.28
CA ASN A 77 -27.84 10.70 7.20
C ASN A 77 -28.38 11.98 6.54
N GLN A 78 -27.99 12.26 5.30
CA GLN A 78 -28.46 13.44 4.56
C GLN A 78 -30.00 13.42 4.39
N GLU A 79 -30.56 12.28 3.98
CA GLU A 79 -32.03 12.11 3.86
C GLU A 79 -32.73 12.33 5.18
N THR A 80 -32.21 11.76 6.28
CA THR A 80 -32.75 11.90 7.62
C THR A 80 -32.74 13.35 8.07
N PHE A 81 -31.65 14.06 7.90
CA PHE A 81 -31.52 15.46 8.29
C PHE A 81 -32.38 16.39 7.41
N SER A 82 -32.44 16.13 6.11
CA SER A 82 -33.30 16.92 5.20
C SER A 82 -34.79 16.78 5.51
N ASN A 83 -35.23 15.63 6.01
CA ASN A 83 -36.64 15.33 6.32
C ASN A 83 -36.93 15.30 7.81
N ILE A 84 -36.11 15.90 8.67
CA ILE A 84 -36.22 15.79 10.13
C ILE A 84 -37.55 16.32 10.67
N GLN A 85 -38.11 17.34 10.04
CA GLN A 85 -39.40 17.91 10.38
C GLN A 85 -40.52 16.89 10.14
N THR A 86 -40.49 16.24 8.98
CA THR A 86 -41.46 15.20 8.60
C THR A 86 -41.36 13.99 9.53
N ILE A 87 -40.13 13.54 9.83
CA ILE A 87 -39.85 12.43 10.73
C ILE A 87 -40.46 12.70 12.14
N LYS A 88 -40.29 13.93 12.63
CA LYS A 88 -40.88 14.37 13.91
C LYS A 88 -42.40 14.44 13.84
N ALA A 89 -42.98 15.00 12.78
CA ALA A 89 -44.41 15.16 12.62
C ALA A 89 -45.17 13.81 12.60
N PHE A 90 -44.54 12.77 12.03
CA PHE A 90 -45.11 11.42 11.97
C PHE A 90 -44.61 10.47 13.07
N ASP A 91 -43.88 10.97 14.08
CA ASP A 91 -43.34 10.20 15.21
C ASP A 91 -42.44 8.99 14.76
N LEU A 92 -41.70 9.14 13.66
CA LEU A 92 -40.87 8.09 13.08
C LEU A 92 -39.47 8.05 13.66
N ILE A 93 -39.18 8.80 14.71
CA ILE A 93 -37.82 8.93 15.30
C ILE A 93 -37.27 7.57 15.68
N LYS A 94 -38.03 6.73 16.37
CA LYS A 94 -37.62 5.41 16.81
C LYS A 94 -37.24 4.50 15.63
N PHE A 95 -38.04 4.51 14.57
CA PHE A 95 -37.79 3.75 13.35
C PHE A 95 -36.47 4.16 12.69
N TYR A 96 -36.18 5.46 12.57
CA TYR A 96 -34.97 5.97 11.97
C TYR A 96 -33.72 5.66 12.82
N ILE A 97 -33.84 5.70 14.16
CA ILE A 97 -32.75 5.30 15.07
C ILE A 97 -32.44 3.81 14.92
N GLU A 98 -33.44 2.94 14.86
CA GLU A 98 -33.26 1.50 14.67
C GLU A 98 -32.62 1.21 13.30
N LYS A 99 -33.08 1.88 12.25
CA LYS A 99 -32.53 1.77 10.90
C LYS A 99 -31.07 2.26 10.82
N LEU A 100 -30.77 3.38 11.47
CA LEU A 100 -29.38 3.86 11.59
C LEU A 100 -28.50 2.84 12.33
N GLY A 101 -28.98 2.31 13.44
CA GLY A 101 -28.27 1.28 14.21
C GLY A 101 -27.98 0.02 13.41
N SER A 102 -28.92 -0.43 12.56
CA SER A 102 -28.73 -1.57 11.67
C SER A 102 -27.66 -1.29 10.60
N LEU A 103 -27.69 -0.11 9.97
CA LEU A 103 -26.70 0.33 8.99
C LEU A 103 -25.30 0.47 9.62
N GLN A 104 -25.21 1.00 10.84
CA GLN A 104 -23.96 1.09 11.57
C GLN A 104 -23.38 -0.28 11.91
N LYS A 105 -24.21 -1.24 12.33
CA LYS A 105 -23.76 -2.62 12.57
C LYS A 105 -23.21 -3.28 11.30
N GLU A 106 -23.90 -3.11 10.17
CA GLU A 106 -23.45 -3.58 8.86
C GLU A 106 -22.09 -2.95 8.48
N TYR A 107 -21.96 -1.63 8.67
CA TYR A 107 -20.73 -0.89 8.42
C TYR A 107 -19.57 -1.36 9.32
N ILE A 108 -19.80 -1.52 10.62
CA ILE A 108 -18.77 -1.99 11.57
C ILE A 108 -18.34 -3.40 11.21
N GLY A 109 -19.27 -4.31 10.91
CA GLY A 109 -18.96 -5.67 10.49
C GLY A 109 -18.05 -5.70 9.28
N MET A 110 -18.41 -4.94 8.24
CA MET A 110 -17.62 -4.81 7.02
C MET A 110 -16.24 -4.16 7.27
N ARG A 111 -16.19 -3.15 8.14
CA ARG A 111 -14.94 -2.48 8.54
C ARG A 111 -13.98 -3.41 9.27
N LEU A 112 -14.51 -4.26 10.15
CA LEU A 112 -13.71 -5.28 10.84
C LEU A 112 -13.19 -6.34 9.89
N GLU A 113 -14.01 -6.79 8.94
CA GLU A 113 -13.57 -7.72 7.89
C GLU A 113 -12.45 -7.11 7.04
N PHE A 114 -12.62 -5.85 6.62
CA PHE A 114 -11.59 -5.10 5.91
C PHE A 114 -10.30 -4.99 6.73
N GLN A 115 -10.40 -4.62 8.01
CA GLN A 115 -9.23 -4.47 8.87
C GLN A 115 -8.48 -5.79 9.07
N ARG A 116 -9.18 -6.89 9.27
CA ARG A 116 -8.57 -8.23 9.34
C ARG A 116 -7.85 -8.59 8.04
N MET A 117 -8.48 -8.34 6.89
CA MET A 117 -7.86 -8.59 5.59
C MET A 117 -6.64 -7.69 5.37
N SER A 118 -6.70 -6.42 5.77
CA SER A 118 -5.58 -5.47 5.68
C SER A 118 -4.39 -5.92 6.52
N ILE A 119 -4.62 -6.33 7.77
CA ILE A 119 -3.57 -6.85 8.66
C ILE A 119 -2.94 -8.10 8.05
N LEU A 120 -3.74 -9.04 7.59
CA LEU A 120 -3.25 -10.28 6.99
C LEU A 120 -2.41 -10.01 5.73
N THR A 121 -2.87 -9.07 4.90
CA THR A 121 -2.13 -8.62 3.72
C THR A 121 -0.80 -7.97 4.11
N SER A 122 -0.80 -7.10 5.13
CA SER A 122 0.43 -6.45 5.62
C SER A 122 1.44 -7.47 6.18
N ILE A 123 0.98 -8.46 6.92
CA ILE A 123 1.84 -9.54 7.45
C ILE A 123 2.46 -10.33 6.29
N LEU A 124 1.65 -10.74 5.32
CA LEU A 124 2.15 -11.49 4.15
C LEU A 124 3.16 -10.67 3.34
N MET A 125 2.87 -9.38 3.12
CA MET A 125 3.80 -8.47 2.43
C MET A 125 5.11 -8.31 3.20
N SER A 126 5.05 -8.19 4.53
CA SER A 126 6.25 -8.11 5.37
C SER A 126 7.09 -9.40 5.27
N ILE A 127 6.46 -10.57 5.28
CA ILE A 127 7.15 -11.85 5.13
C ILE A 127 7.86 -11.93 3.77
N ILE A 128 7.18 -11.55 2.69
CA ILE A 128 7.77 -11.47 1.35
C ILE A 128 8.97 -10.51 1.33
N GLY A 129 8.82 -9.33 1.93
CA GLY A 129 9.90 -8.36 2.07
C GLY A 129 11.10 -8.90 2.85
N PHE A 130 10.87 -9.62 3.95
CA PHE A 130 11.92 -10.28 4.71
C PHE A 130 12.65 -11.33 3.88
N ILE A 131 11.93 -12.22 3.18
CA ILE A 131 12.55 -13.25 2.34
C ILE A 131 13.45 -12.62 1.27
N VAL A 132 12.96 -11.60 0.56
CA VAL A 132 13.73 -10.89 -0.47
C VAL A 132 14.97 -10.23 0.15
N SER A 133 14.80 -9.53 1.29
CA SER A 133 15.88 -8.84 1.97
C SER A 133 16.96 -9.80 2.45
N TYR A 134 16.60 -10.88 3.15
CA TYR A 134 17.56 -11.88 3.62
C TYR A 134 18.25 -12.64 2.48
N SER A 135 17.55 -12.89 1.38
CA SER A 135 18.17 -13.48 0.18
C SER A 135 19.25 -12.55 -0.39
N CYS A 136 18.97 -11.24 -0.42
CA CYS A 136 19.92 -10.23 -0.88
C CYS A 136 21.13 -10.15 0.06
N TYR A 137 20.91 -10.20 1.39
CA TYR A 137 21.99 -10.27 2.39
C TYR A 137 22.85 -11.52 2.22
N GLY A 138 22.24 -12.70 2.09
CA GLY A 138 22.93 -13.97 1.92
C GLY A 138 23.79 -13.98 0.66
N TRP A 139 23.25 -13.46 -0.44
CA TRP A 139 24.04 -13.30 -1.68
C TRP A 139 25.20 -12.35 -1.51
N GLY A 140 24.99 -11.22 -0.84
CA GLY A 140 26.06 -10.24 -0.54
C GLY A 140 27.19 -10.84 0.29
N ILE A 141 26.86 -11.59 1.36
CA ILE A 141 27.85 -12.28 2.21
C ILE A 141 28.65 -13.30 1.41
N TYR A 142 27.97 -14.10 0.58
CA TYR A 142 28.64 -15.07 -0.29
C TYR A 142 29.65 -14.39 -1.23
N ARG A 143 29.32 -13.25 -1.82
CA ARG A 143 30.20 -12.49 -2.73
C ARG A 143 31.39 -11.86 -1.99
N VAL A 144 31.21 -11.41 -0.75
CA VAL A 144 32.30 -10.93 0.11
C VAL A 144 33.24 -12.08 0.46
N TRP A 145 32.66 -13.22 0.85
CA TRP A 145 33.46 -14.41 1.19
C TRP A 145 34.27 -14.96 0.01
N SER A 146 33.69 -14.91 -1.18
CA SER A 146 34.41 -15.27 -2.43
C SER A 146 35.45 -14.25 -2.89
N GLY A 147 35.64 -13.15 -2.15
CA GLY A 147 36.64 -12.13 -2.44
C GLY A 147 36.33 -11.23 -3.65
N VAL A 148 35.15 -11.33 -4.20
CA VAL A 148 34.75 -10.57 -5.42
C VAL A 148 34.42 -9.13 -5.12
N ILE A 149 33.80 -8.88 -3.94
CA ILE A 149 33.43 -7.54 -3.50
C ILE A 149 33.93 -7.28 -2.08
N SER A 150 34.17 -5.99 -1.76
CA SER A 150 34.52 -5.60 -0.39
C SER A 150 33.30 -5.54 0.50
N TYR A 151 33.48 -5.59 1.82
CA TYR A 151 32.40 -5.36 2.79
C TYR A 151 31.71 -4.00 2.59
N GLY A 152 32.49 -2.94 2.29
CA GLY A 152 31.97 -1.61 1.99
C GLY A 152 31.08 -1.60 0.74
N THR A 153 31.45 -2.33 -0.31
CA THR A 153 30.63 -2.49 -1.53
C THR A 153 29.34 -3.23 -1.23
N MET A 154 29.38 -4.28 -0.38
CA MET A 154 28.19 -5.01 0.04
C MET A 154 27.20 -4.10 0.79
N THR A 155 27.67 -3.32 1.78
CA THR A 155 26.81 -2.40 2.54
C THR A 155 26.21 -1.32 1.65
N MET A 156 26.95 -0.81 0.69
CA MET A 156 26.45 0.12 -0.33
C MET A 156 25.32 -0.52 -1.16
N PHE A 157 25.49 -1.74 -1.63
CA PHE A 157 24.45 -2.45 -2.41
C PHE A 157 23.17 -2.70 -1.60
N LEU A 158 23.31 -3.06 -0.34
CA LEU A 158 22.14 -3.24 0.54
C LEU A 158 21.37 -1.93 0.73
N SER A 159 22.08 -0.83 0.90
CA SER A 159 21.46 0.50 0.99
C SER A 159 20.77 0.89 -0.32
N LEU A 160 21.40 0.64 -1.47
CA LEU A 160 20.81 0.90 -2.79
C LEU A 160 19.60 0.00 -3.07
N SER A 161 19.63 -1.27 -2.68
CA SER A 161 18.49 -2.19 -2.79
C SER A 161 17.29 -1.69 -1.97
N GLY A 162 17.54 -1.17 -0.77
CA GLY A 162 16.51 -0.50 0.04
C GLY A 162 15.90 0.71 -0.68
N THR A 163 16.75 1.53 -1.31
CA THR A 163 16.32 2.69 -2.10
C THR A 163 15.51 2.28 -3.33
N LEU A 164 15.94 1.23 -4.06
CA LEU A 164 15.20 0.69 -5.19
C LEU A 164 13.81 0.19 -4.77
N THR A 165 13.75 -0.60 -3.70
CA THR A 165 12.49 -1.14 -3.18
C THR A 165 11.54 -0.02 -2.73
N SER A 166 12.03 0.99 -2.03
CA SER A 166 11.20 2.14 -1.60
C SER A 166 10.71 2.96 -2.80
N SER A 167 11.55 3.15 -3.82
CA SER A 167 11.18 3.90 -5.03
C SER A 167 10.09 3.22 -5.86
N VAL A 168 10.03 1.89 -5.84
CA VAL A 168 8.99 1.11 -6.56
C VAL A 168 7.68 1.06 -5.77
N ASN A 169 7.74 1.10 -4.44
CA ASN A 169 6.55 0.99 -3.57
C ASN A 169 5.89 2.35 -3.25
N SER A 170 6.49 3.44 -3.62
CA SER A 170 5.99 4.81 -3.40
C SER A 170 5.25 5.35 -4.61
#